data_dc15428f9295a9dbcb8d4f7adb996d0d
#
_entry.id   dc15428f9295a9dbcb8d4f7adb996d0d
#
_cell.length_a   1.000
_cell.length_b   1.000
_cell.length_c   1.000
_cell.angle_alpha   90.00
_cell.angle_beta   90.00
_cell.angle_gamma   90.00
#
_symmetry.space_group_name_H-M   'P 1'
#
loop_
_entity.id
_entity.type
_entity.pdbx_description
1 polymer ?
#
loop_
_entity_poly.entity_id
_entity_poly.type
_entity_poly.pdbx_seq_one_letter_code
_entity_poly.pdbx_strand_id
1 'polypeptide(L)'
;EMYIGDWSSDVCSSDLLRTKAVDIETSPYPAFPTDMQAQIMAFDAISEGTGIIIENIFETRFKHVPDLRRMGADITVHGDVAVVRGVRKLYGAEVHASDLRGGSALVLAGLKAEGVTSISGVGLIDRGYESFEKTLSSLGAKIQRISVND
;
A
#
# COMPACT_ATOMS: atom_id res chain seq x y z
N GLU A 1 -12.60 -9.86 6.47
CA GLU A 1 -11.49 -9.77 5.50
C GLU A 1 -11.88 -8.98 4.26
N MET A 2 -10.89 -8.46 3.57
CA MET A 2 -11.08 -7.73 2.31
C MET A 2 -10.31 -8.44 1.21
N TYR A 3 -10.95 -8.71 0.08
CA TYR A 3 -10.37 -9.37 -1.08
C TYR A 3 -10.30 -8.40 -2.25
N ILE A 4 -9.16 -8.35 -2.89
CA ILE A 4 -8.89 -7.51 -4.05
C ILE A 4 -8.50 -8.44 -5.20
N GLY A 5 -9.29 -8.41 -6.26
CA GLY A 5 -9.12 -9.27 -7.43
C GLY A 5 -8.11 -8.73 -8.45
N ASP A 6 -7.67 -9.62 -9.32
CA ASP A 6 -6.71 -9.33 -10.38
C ASP A 6 -7.25 -8.35 -11.43
N TRP A 7 -6.46 -7.35 -11.75
CA TRP A 7 -6.69 -6.37 -12.82
C TRP A 7 -5.93 -6.70 -14.09
N SER A 8 -5.13 -7.77 -14.09
CA SER A 8 -4.14 -8.03 -15.14
C SER A 8 -4.71 -8.33 -16.51
N SER A 9 -6.00 -8.66 -16.63
CA SER A 9 -6.58 -9.10 -17.89
C SER A 9 -7.12 -7.99 -18.82
N ASP A 10 -7.33 -6.77 -18.31
CA ASP A 10 -8.04 -5.73 -19.06
C ASP A 10 -7.26 -4.41 -19.22
N VAL A 11 -6.04 -4.32 -18.69
CA VAL A 11 -5.28 -3.08 -18.78
C VAL A 11 -4.26 -3.18 -19.88
N CYS A 12 -4.51 -2.38 -20.90
CA CYS A 12 -3.58 -1.87 -21.87
C CYS A 12 -2.13 -1.89 -21.37
N SER A 13 -1.21 -2.40 -22.14
CA SER A 13 0.24 -2.38 -21.94
C SER A 13 0.74 -1.04 -21.41
N SER A 14 0.67 -0.87 -20.09
CA SER A 14 1.06 0.36 -19.40
C SER A 14 2.56 0.43 -19.11
N ASP A 15 3.39 -0.27 -19.88
CA ASP A 15 4.84 -0.12 -19.82
C ASP A 15 5.31 1.31 -20.22
N LEU A 16 4.40 2.11 -20.77
CA LEU A 16 4.72 3.46 -21.24
C LEU A 16 4.53 4.57 -20.22
N LEU A 17 3.93 4.31 -19.04
CA LEU A 17 3.62 5.35 -18.05
C LEU A 17 3.85 4.88 -16.59
N ARG A 18 5.01 4.28 -16.31
CA ARG A 18 5.40 4.10 -14.91
C ARG A 18 5.69 5.48 -14.32
N THR A 19 5.06 5.75 -13.19
CA THR A 19 5.38 6.91 -12.35
C THR A 19 6.81 6.80 -11.84
N LYS A 20 7.45 7.91 -11.52
CA LYS A 20 8.77 7.93 -10.88
C LYS A 20 8.61 7.89 -9.37
N ALA A 21 9.49 7.14 -8.71
CA ALA A 21 9.59 7.15 -7.26
C ALA A 21 10.00 8.54 -6.75
N VAL A 22 9.53 8.88 -5.56
CA VAL A 22 9.76 10.19 -4.94
C VAL A 22 10.40 10.03 -3.56
N ASP A 23 11.29 10.95 -3.21
CA ASP A 23 11.82 11.06 -1.86
C ASP A 23 10.86 11.90 -1.01
N ILE A 24 10.56 11.42 0.20
CA ILE A 24 9.77 12.15 1.17
C ILE A 24 10.42 12.14 2.55
N GLU A 25 10.25 13.25 3.26
CA GLU A 25 10.62 13.40 4.66
C GLU A 25 9.41 13.92 5.43
N THR A 26 8.94 13.14 6.42
CA THR A 26 7.80 13.56 7.24
C THR A 26 8.24 14.61 8.26
N SER A 27 7.45 15.66 8.38
CA SER A 27 7.68 16.72 9.35
C SER A 27 6.36 17.42 9.70
N PRO A 28 6.30 18.15 10.82
CA PRO A 28 5.11 18.94 11.15
C PRO A 28 4.73 19.93 10.05
N TYR A 29 3.43 20.25 9.97
CA TYR A 29 2.93 21.24 9.02
C TYR A 29 3.81 22.52 8.98
N PRO A 30 4.14 23.05 7.78
CA PRO A 30 3.56 22.78 6.46
C PRO A 30 4.32 21.74 5.59
N ALA A 31 5.07 20.85 6.20
CA ALA A 31 5.83 19.81 5.49
C ALA A 31 4.99 18.55 5.15
N PHE A 32 5.65 17.49 4.68
CA PHE A 32 4.96 16.28 4.25
C PHE A 32 4.34 15.53 5.44
N PRO A 33 3.01 15.24 5.41
CA PRO A 33 2.33 14.65 6.56
C PRO A 33 2.65 13.15 6.69
N THR A 34 2.97 12.72 7.91
CA THR A 34 3.20 11.31 8.24
C THR A 34 2.02 10.39 7.90
N ASP A 35 0.80 10.93 7.85
CA ASP A 35 -0.41 10.18 7.50
C ASP A 35 -0.46 9.72 6.05
N MET A 36 0.37 10.28 5.17
CA MET A 36 0.48 9.91 3.76
C MET A 36 1.74 9.06 3.47
N GLN A 37 2.58 8.85 4.46
CA GLN A 37 3.87 8.14 4.30
C GLN A 37 3.68 6.71 3.78
N ALA A 38 2.78 5.92 4.39
CA ALA A 38 2.57 4.52 4.01
C ALA A 38 2.00 4.39 2.59
N GLN A 39 1.10 5.28 2.17
CA GLN A 39 0.51 5.29 0.84
C GLN A 39 1.54 5.65 -0.23
N ILE A 40 2.43 6.62 0.04
CA ILE A 40 3.53 6.93 -0.88
C ILE A 40 4.52 5.76 -0.95
N MET A 41 4.78 5.05 0.15
CA MET A 41 5.62 3.85 0.12
C MET A 41 5.02 2.77 -0.80
N ALA A 42 3.72 2.52 -0.74
CA ALA A 42 3.04 1.60 -1.65
C ALA A 42 3.11 2.06 -3.12
N PHE A 43 3.01 3.37 -3.35
CA PHE A 43 3.16 3.98 -4.68
C PHE A 43 4.60 3.82 -5.21
N ASP A 44 5.62 4.12 -4.40
CA ASP A 44 7.02 3.99 -4.78
C ASP A 44 7.40 2.54 -5.05
N ALA A 45 6.78 1.58 -4.35
CA ALA A 45 7.05 0.15 -4.54
C ALA A 45 6.78 -0.32 -5.99
N ILE A 46 5.94 0.36 -6.76
CA ILE A 46 5.63 0.05 -8.17
C ILE A 46 6.12 1.11 -9.15
N SER A 47 6.71 2.20 -8.66
CA SER A 47 7.24 3.29 -9.47
C SER A 47 8.58 2.92 -10.10
N GLU A 48 9.04 3.70 -11.06
CA GLU A 48 10.38 3.58 -11.62
C GLU A 48 11.40 4.29 -10.74
N GLY A 49 12.50 3.62 -10.42
CA GLY A 49 13.59 4.19 -9.63
C GLY A 49 13.55 3.78 -8.17
N THR A 50 14.10 4.62 -7.33
CA THR A 50 14.22 4.39 -5.88
C THR A 50 13.72 5.62 -5.15
N GLY A 51 12.81 5.44 -4.21
CA GLY A 51 12.35 6.47 -3.28
C GLY A 51 13.00 6.29 -1.90
N ILE A 52 13.34 7.38 -1.26
CA ILE A 52 13.84 7.43 0.12
C ILE A 52 12.76 8.06 0.99
N ILE A 53 12.35 7.34 2.01
CA ILE A 53 11.31 7.78 2.95
C ILE A 53 11.94 7.95 4.32
N ILE A 54 11.92 9.16 4.85
CA ILE A 54 12.40 9.49 6.20
C ILE A 54 11.21 9.81 7.08
N GLU A 55 11.02 9.02 8.14
CA GLU A 55 9.91 9.18 9.08
C GLU A 55 10.39 9.79 10.40
N ASN A 56 10.18 11.08 10.57
CA ASN A 56 10.66 11.85 11.74
C ASN A 56 9.61 12.02 12.85
N ILE A 57 8.35 11.59 12.59
CA ILE A 57 7.24 11.86 13.52
C ILE A 57 6.98 10.67 14.45
N PHE A 58 7.04 9.43 13.90
CA PHE A 58 6.73 8.22 14.64
C PHE A 58 7.78 7.13 14.46
N GLU A 59 8.34 6.64 15.55
CA GLU A 59 9.39 5.61 15.58
C GLU A 59 8.99 4.25 15.00
N THR A 60 7.69 3.92 14.97
CA THR A 60 7.19 2.57 14.58
C THR A 60 6.27 2.59 13.38
N ARG A 61 6.47 3.55 12.46
CA ARG A 61 5.54 3.78 11.32
C ARG A 61 5.71 2.77 10.16
N PHE A 62 6.71 1.90 10.19
CA PHE A 62 7.01 0.93 9.12
C PHE A 62 6.45 -0.49 9.37
N LYS A 63 5.43 -0.64 10.22
CA LYS A 63 4.83 -1.95 10.55
C LYS A 63 4.22 -2.68 9.36
N HIS A 64 3.82 -1.97 8.32
CA HIS A 64 3.24 -2.52 7.08
C HIS A 64 4.31 -3.04 6.08
N VAL A 65 5.58 -2.74 6.30
CA VAL A 65 6.66 -3.13 5.38
C VAL A 65 6.80 -4.64 5.22
N PRO A 66 6.74 -5.48 6.26
CA PRO A 66 6.78 -6.93 6.10
C PRO A 66 5.69 -7.46 5.16
N ASP A 67 4.48 -6.89 5.23
CA ASP A 67 3.36 -7.28 4.38
C ASP A 67 3.54 -6.80 2.93
N LEU A 68 4.04 -5.58 2.70
CA LEU A 68 4.43 -5.12 1.36
C LEU A 68 5.54 -6.01 0.75
N ARG A 69 6.52 -6.42 1.54
CA ARG A 69 7.56 -7.36 1.09
C ARG A 69 6.98 -8.74 0.73
N ARG A 70 5.97 -9.21 1.47
CA ARG A 70 5.25 -10.44 1.13
C ARG A 70 4.55 -10.35 -0.22
N MET A 71 4.11 -9.16 -0.61
CA MET A 71 3.56 -8.86 -1.93
C MET A 71 4.65 -8.68 -3.01
N GLY A 72 5.94 -8.78 -2.67
CA GLY A 72 7.06 -8.67 -3.60
C GLY A 72 7.71 -7.30 -3.69
N ALA A 73 7.39 -6.37 -2.79
CA ALA A 73 8.05 -5.06 -2.75
C ALA A 73 9.51 -5.17 -2.26
N ASP A 74 10.41 -4.43 -2.91
CA ASP A 74 11.81 -4.30 -2.51
C ASP A 74 12.01 -3.07 -1.63
N ILE A 75 11.89 -3.26 -0.33
CA ILE A 75 11.98 -2.21 0.68
C ILE A 75 13.03 -2.59 1.70
N THR A 76 13.94 -1.68 2.03
CA THR A 76 14.94 -1.85 3.10
C THR A 76 14.71 -0.76 4.14
N VAL A 77 14.62 -1.13 5.42
CA VAL A 77 14.39 -0.20 6.53
C VAL A 77 15.59 -0.19 7.46
N HIS A 78 16.08 1.00 7.78
CA HIS A 78 17.15 1.25 8.75
C HIS A 78 16.72 2.40 9.67
N GLY A 79 16.30 2.08 10.88
CA GLY A 79 15.79 3.07 11.84
C GLY A 79 14.55 3.80 11.29
N ASP A 80 14.67 5.09 11.12
CA ASP A 80 13.65 6.01 10.61
C ASP A 80 13.67 6.18 9.09
N VAL A 81 14.57 5.49 8.39
CA VAL A 81 14.73 5.58 6.93
C VAL A 81 14.29 4.28 6.26
N ALA A 82 13.44 4.39 5.25
CA ALA A 82 13.10 3.31 4.33
C ALA A 82 13.59 3.64 2.91
N VAL A 83 14.26 2.68 2.28
CA VAL A 83 14.66 2.73 0.87
C VAL A 83 13.74 1.81 0.10
N VAL A 84 12.96 2.35 -0.82
CA VAL A 84 11.97 1.63 -1.63
C VAL A 84 12.47 1.58 -3.07
N ARG A 85 12.81 0.38 -3.55
CA ARG A 85 13.17 0.17 -4.96
C ARG A 85 11.94 -0.31 -5.70
N GLY A 86 11.53 0.46 -6.67
CA GLY A 86 10.33 0.14 -7.45
C GLY A 86 10.49 -1.15 -8.24
N VAL A 87 9.53 -2.06 -8.06
CA VAL A 87 9.45 -3.32 -8.80
C VAL A 87 8.46 -3.20 -9.95
N ARG A 88 8.58 -4.06 -10.95
CA ARG A 88 7.65 -4.05 -12.09
C ARG A 88 6.25 -4.52 -11.70
N LYS A 89 6.16 -5.45 -10.73
CA LYS A 89 4.93 -6.11 -10.34
C LYS A 89 4.93 -6.40 -8.85
N LEU A 90 3.77 -6.23 -8.24
CA LEU A 90 3.44 -6.83 -6.94
C LEU A 90 2.55 -8.03 -7.19
N TYR A 91 2.52 -8.94 -6.24
CA TYR A 91 1.73 -10.17 -6.30
C TYR A 91 0.72 -10.21 -5.17
N GLY A 92 -0.44 -10.79 -5.47
CA GLY A 92 -1.47 -11.04 -4.47
C GLY A 92 -0.94 -11.93 -3.35
N ALA A 93 -1.28 -11.57 -2.12
CA ALA A 93 -0.83 -12.27 -0.91
C ALA A 93 -1.85 -12.13 0.22
N GLU A 94 -1.73 -13.00 1.21
CA GLU A 94 -2.42 -12.83 2.49
C GLU A 94 -1.60 -11.88 3.37
N VAL A 95 -2.19 -10.74 3.72
CA VAL A 95 -1.55 -9.67 4.48
C VAL A 95 -2.45 -9.20 5.63
N HIS A 96 -1.86 -8.52 6.61
CA HIS A 96 -2.57 -8.09 7.80
C HIS A 96 -2.43 -6.57 8.02
N ALA A 97 -3.57 -5.88 8.13
CA ALA A 97 -3.60 -4.48 8.51
C ALA A 97 -3.29 -4.36 10.01
N SER A 98 -2.09 -3.93 10.36
CA SER A 98 -1.65 -3.72 11.75
C SER A 98 -2.00 -2.33 12.29
N ASP A 99 -2.32 -1.39 11.42
CA ASP A 99 -2.78 -0.04 11.74
C ASP A 99 -3.59 0.56 10.58
N LEU A 100 -4.20 1.72 10.82
CA LEU A 100 -5.05 2.42 9.87
C LEU A 100 -4.32 2.78 8.57
N ARG A 101 -3.14 3.40 8.67
CA ARG A 101 -2.43 3.97 7.51
C ARG A 101 -1.69 2.88 6.72
N GLY A 102 -1.05 1.97 7.44
CA GLY A 102 -0.45 0.78 6.84
C GLY A 102 -1.48 -0.10 6.15
N GLY A 103 -2.63 -0.33 6.79
CA GLY A 103 -3.73 -1.08 6.19
C GLY A 103 -4.25 -0.46 4.89
N SER A 104 -4.45 0.85 4.85
CA SER A 104 -4.86 1.54 3.60
C SER A 104 -3.79 1.44 2.51
N ALA A 105 -2.50 1.49 2.86
CA ALA A 105 -1.40 1.29 1.92
C ALA A 105 -1.39 -0.13 1.33
N LEU A 106 -1.68 -1.16 2.14
CA LEU A 106 -1.82 -2.55 1.67
C LEU A 106 -2.99 -2.70 0.70
N VAL A 107 -4.11 -2.00 0.93
CA VAL A 107 -5.24 -1.96 -0.02
C VAL A 107 -4.80 -1.38 -1.36
N LEU A 108 -4.10 -0.23 -1.35
CA LEU A 108 -3.60 0.41 -2.58
C LEU A 108 -2.61 -0.49 -3.32
N ALA A 109 -1.69 -1.15 -2.59
CA ALA A 109 -0.77 -2.13 -3.18
C ALA A 109 -1.52 -3.31 -3.80
N GLY A 110 -2.56 -3.82 -3.12
CA GLY A 110 -3.41 -4.90 -3.61
C GLY A 110 -4.17 -4.55 -4.90
N LEU A 111 -4.58 -3.31 -5.07
CA LEU A 111 -5.21 -2.85 -6.31
C LEU A 111 -4.29 -2.95 -7.53
N LYS A 112 -2.99 -2.96 -7.34
CA LYS A 112 -1.98 -3.05 -8.42
C LYS A 112 -1.32 -4.42 -8.50
N ALA A 113 -1.53 -5.29 -7.51
CA ALA A 113 -0.94 -6.62 -7.47
C ALA A 113 -1.60 -7.56 -8.49
N GLU A 114 -0.79 -8.44 -9.08
CA GLU A 114 -1.31 -9.56 -9.89
C GLU A 114 -1.81 -10.69 -8.98
N GLY A 115 -2.97 -11.22 -9.27
CA GLY A 115 -3.63 -12.24 -8.46
C GLY A 115 -4.57 -11.66 -7.40
N VAL A 116 -4.86 -12.42 -6.37
CA VAL A 116 -5.80 -12.04 -5.31
C VAL A 116 -5.03 -11.65 -4.05
N THR A 117 -5.34 -10.49 -3.50
CA THR A 117 -4.85 -10.06 -2.19
C THR A 117 -5.96 -10.20 -1.16
N SER A 118 -5.68 -10.90 -0.06
CA SER A 118 -6.54 -11.02 1.10
C SER A 118 -5.98 -10.19 2.25
N ILE A 119 -6.80 -9.28 2.79
CA ILE A 119 -6.39 -8.38 3.86
C ILE A 119 -7.23 -8.64 5.10
N SER A 120 -6.62 -9.10 6.16
CA SER A 120 -7.22 -9.23 7.49
C SER A 120 -7.01 -7.97 8.34
N GLY A 121 -7.66 -7.85 9.50
CA GLY A 121 -7.55 -6.68 10.36
C GLY A 121 -8.27 -5.43 9.84
N VAL A 122 -9.23 -5.58 8.94
CA VAL A 122 -9.93 -4.48 8.23
C VAL A 122 -10.61 -3.49 9.18
N GLY A 123 -11.04 -3.92 10.37
CA GLY A 123 -11.61 -3.05 11.38
C GLY A 123 -10.70 -1.89 11.80
N LEU A 124 -9.38 -2.03 11.64
CA LEU A 124 -8.45 -0.92 11.87
C LEU A 124 -8.51 0.14 10.76
N ILE A 125 -8.79 -0.29 9.52
CA ILE A 125 -8.97 0.62 8.37
C ILE A 125 -10.27 1.41 8.53
N ASP A 126 -11.33 0.76 9.00
CA ASP A 126 -12.66 1.37 9.19
C ASP A 126 -12.65 2.55 10.18
N ARG A 127 -11.66 2.63 11.05
CA ARG A 127 -11.53 3.73 12.02
C ARG A 127 -11.30 5.09 11.37
N GLY A 128 -10.84 5.14 10.14
CA GLY A 128 -10.56 6.39 9.42
C GLY A 128 -11.04 6.42 7.98
N TYR A 129 -11.51 5.30 7.44
CA TYR A 129 -12.03 5.19 6.08
C TYR A 129 -13.39 4.50 6.09
N GLU A 130 -14.47 5.28 6.08
CA GLU A 130 -15.81 4.74 6.05
C GLU A 130 -16.09 3.98 4.75
N SER A 131 -16.46 2.70 4.87
CA SER A 131 -16.82 1.85 3.72
C SER A 131 -15.80 1.92 2.58
N PHE A 132 -14.52 1.79 2.91
CA PHE A 132 -13.40 1.99 1.99
C PHE A 132 -13.52 1.13 0.74
N GLU A 133 -13.94 -0.14 0.88
CA GLU A 133 -14.19 -1.05 -0.23
C GLU A 133 -15.29 -0.54 -1.17
N LYS A 134 -16.34 0.09 -0.65
CA LYS A 134 -17.43 0.64 -1.47
C LYS A 134 -16.96 1.85 -2.27
N THR A 135 -16.20 2.73 -1.63
CA THR A 135 -15.62 3.90 -2.29
C THR A 135 -14.72 3.47 -3.43
N LEU A 136 -13.80 2.53 -3.19
CA LEU A 136 -12.90 2.03 -4.23
C LEU A 136 -13.65 1.27 -5.33
N SER A 137 -14.65 0.47 -4.97
CA SER A 137 -15.51 -0.23 -5.94
C SER A 137 -16.27 0.74 -6.84
N SER A 138 -16.75 1.88 -6.31
CA SER A 138 -17.41 2.91 -7.12
C SER A 138 -16.47 3.58 -8.14
N LEU A 139 -15.16 3.52 -7.90
CA LEU A 139 -14.11 3.97 -8.81
C LEU A 139 -13.66 2.87 -9.78
N GLY A 140 -14.31 1.70 -9.75
CA GLY A 140 -14.03 0.58 -10.65
C GLY A 140 -13.14 -0.51 -10.06
N ALA A 141 -12.71 -0.42 -8.79
CA ALA A 141 -11.89 -1.44 -8.17
C ALA A 141 -12.65 -2.77 -7.99
N LYS A 142 -11.99 -3.88 -8.28
CA LYS A 142 -12.50 -5.24 -7.98
C LYS A 142 -12.15 -5.61 -6.53
N ILE A 143 -12.92 -5.11 -5.60
CA ILE A 143 -12.71 -5.26 -4.17
C ILE A 143 -14.01 -5.65 -3.49
N GLN A 144 -13.95 -6.58 -2.54
CA GLN A 144 -15.09 -6.99 -1.76
C GLN A 144 -14.71 -7.27 -0.31
N ARG A 145 -15.67 -7.08 0.59
CA ARG A 145 -15.54 -7.46 2.00
C ARG A 145 -16.21 -8.80 2.21
N ILE A 146 -15.54 -9.71 2.90
CA ILE A 146 -16.07 -11.02 3.28
C ILE A 146 -16.09 -11.11 4.81
N SER A 147 -17.24 -11.47 5.36
CA SER A 147 -17.36 -11.84 6.76
C SER A 147 -16.83 -13.27 6.91
N VAL A 148 -15.72 -13.46 7.60
CA VAL A 148 -15.30 -14.78 8.04
C VAL A 148 -16.11 -15.06 9.30
N ASN A 149 -17.08 -15.95 9.22
CA ASN A 149 -17.73 -16.49 10.41
C ASN A 149 -16.73 -17.44 11.07
N ASP A 150 -16.30 -17.12 12.29
CA ASP A 150 -15.56 -18.01 13.17
C ASP A 150 -16.42 -19.24 13.55
#